data_7f764eb08a2d630bf70de357b47f9dd3
#
_entry.id   7f764eb08a2d630bf70de357b47f9dd3
#
_cell.length_a   1.000
_cell.length_b   1.000
_cell.length_c   1.000
_cell.angle_alpha   90.00
_cell.angle_beta   90.00
_cell.angle_gamma   90.00
#
_symmetry.space_group_name_H-M   'P 1'
#
loop_
_entity.id
_entity.type
_entity.pdbx_description
1 polymer ?
#
loop_
_entity_poly.entity_id
_entity_poly.type
_entity_poly.pdbx_seq_one_letter_code
_entity_poly.pdbx_strand_id
1 'polypeptide(L)'
;MKITSVKATCHNVPLNLPCCKEPLWRDATCVYVETDEGITGFGFTSVMNRFAIKEYILRDLGPFLVGQNPLSTEWLWQEMFCRFNRRAMTGVITCAMSALDIALWDIKGKIMGQPIYRILGGYAQRVPVYATFGLLSYSREELVSVAKARVDEGYDKLKMVVGIDGADNLPEDQARVQALRKGVEDDVQIMVDANHLFSLRQALELARRIEPYNITWFEEPVHNNDVNDLAELRARTSIPIAAGQQEGMRWRHRDLIVGRAVDIVQTDAALVGGFSEGQKVAHFAQAYNLPVATHGYVSPHINMHLVAGVANGWLVEFHALGQKLSEVIFVDPPEPEEGWITLPEKPGLGMDVNHAALKEYEEI
;
A
#
# COMPACT_ATOMS: atom_id res chain seq x y z
N MET A 1 16.97 24.25 11.82
CA MET A 1 17.03 22.78 11.79
C MET A 1 17.68 22.29 10.52
N LYS A 2 18.59 21.32 10.63
CA LYS A 2 19.27 20.68 9.52
C LYS A 2 19.34 19.18 9.77
N ILE A 3 19.28 18.39 8.72
CA ILE A 3 19.54 16.96 8.74
C ILE A 3 21.03 16.74 9.04
N THR A 4 21.34 15.92 10.05
CA THR A 4 22.70 15.59 10.46
C THR A 4 23.17 14.23 9.99
N SER A 5 22.24 13.26 9.91
CA SER A 5 22.55 11.93 9.40
C SER A 5 21.32 11.25 8.78
N VAL A 6 21.61 10.31 7.87
CA VAL A 6 20.64 9.37 7.31
C VAL A 6 21.18 7.97 7.51
N LYS A 7 20.41 7.11 8.16
CA LYS A 7 20.75 5.70 8.40
C LYS A 7 19.69 4.82 7.74
N ALA A 8 20.08 3.67 7.25
CA ALA A 8 19.18 2.67 6.70
C ALA A 8 19.60 1.26 7.13
N THR A 9 18.62 0.45 7.51
CA THR A 9 18.80 -0.94 7.92
C THR A 9 17.90 -1.86 7.09
N CYS A 10 18.35 -3.08 6.87
CA CYS A 10 17.58 -4.12 6.17
C CYS A 10 17.14 -5.19 7.15
N HIS A 11 15.92 -5.65 6.98
CA HIS A 11 15.35 -6.69 7.83
C HIS A 11 14.67 -7.74 6.97
N ASN A 12 14.70 -9.00 7.43
CA ASN A 12 13.96 -10.10 6.82
C ASN A 12 13.13 -10.77 7.91
N VAL A 13 11.83 -10.56 7.89
CA VAL A 13 10.91 -10.88 8.96
C VAL A 13 10.07 -12.10 8.61
N PRO A 14 10.08 -13.18 9.41
CA PRO A 14 9.21 -14.35 9.22
C PRO A 14 7.81 -14.04 9.76
N LEU A 15 6.80 -14.15 8.91
CA LEU A 15 5.41 -13.86 9.24
C LEU A 15 4.55 -15.11 9.13
N ASN A 16 3.84 -15.46 10.20
CA ASN A 16 2.91 -16.58 10.21
C ASN A 16 1.51 -16.14 9.79
N LEU A 17 0.95 -16.82 8.80
CA LEU A 17 -0.44 -16.63 8.38
C LEU A 17 -1.28 -17.88 8.64
N PRO A 18 -2.59 -17.74 8.82
CA PRO A 18 -3.50 -18.88 8.94
C PRO A 18 -3.35 -19.84 7.75
N CYS A 19 -3.47 -21.14 8.00
CA CYS A 19 -3.37 -22.21 7.00
C CYS A 19 -2.04 -22.29 6.23
N CYS A 20 -1.03 -21.49 6.56
CA CYS A 20 0.32 -21.61 6.02
C CYS A 20 1.16 -22.49 6.94
N LYS A 21 1.83 -23.53 6.37
CA LYS A 21 2.68 -24.46 7.14
C LYS A 21 4.01 -23.84 7.55
N GLU A 22 4.53 -22.97 6.69
CA GLU A 22 5.81 -22.29 6.88
C GLU A 22 5.60 -20.77 6.91
N PRO A 23 6.44 -20.03 7.63
CA PRO A 23 6.36 -18.58 7.65
C PRO A 23 6.66 -18.00 6.26
N LEU A 24 5.97 -16.92 5.92
CA LEU A 24 6.25 -16.13 4.74
C LEU A 24 7.24 -15.02 5.11
N TRP A 25 8.37 -14.97 4.42
CA TRP A 25 9.42 -14.00 4.70
C TRP A 25 9.14 -12.65 4.03
N ARG A 26 9.30 -11.57 4.79
CA ARG A 26 9.08 -10.20 4.31
C ARG A 26 10.30 -9.33 4.53
N ASP A 27 10.72 -8.70 3.44
CA ASP A 27 11.78 -7.71 3.47
C ASP A 27 11.26 -6.37 4.00
N ALA A 28 12.07 -5.68 4.80
CA ALA A 28 11.85 -4.28 5.13
C ALA A 28 13.16 -3.50 5.06
N THR A 29 13.11 -2.30 4.49
CA THR A 29 14.19 -1.31 4.55
C THR A 29 13.70 -0.15 5.40
N CYS A 30 14.25 -0.03 6.61
CA CYS A 30 13.94 1.02 7.57
C CYS A 30 14.93 2.17 7.45
N VAL A 31 14.44 3.41 7.57
CA VAL A 31 15.22 4.63 7.41
C VAL A 31 15.03 5.53 8.63
N TYR A 32 16.14 6.08 9.10
CA TYR A 32 16.18 7.08 10.19
C TYR A 32 16.85 8.34 9.68
N VAL A 33 16.17 9.47 9.81
CA VAL A 33 16.68 10.80 9.45
C VAL A 33 16.82 11.61 10.73
N GLU A 34 18.06 11.91 11.13
CA GLU A 34 18.36 12.63 12.38
C GLU A 34 18.60 14.11 12.09
N THR A 35 18.24 14.99 13.03
CA THR A 35 18.40 16.45 12.92
C THR A 35 19.28 17.01 14.01
N ASP A 36 19.82 18.23 13.81
CA ASP A 36 20.60 19.01 14.79
C ASP A 36 19.78 19.49 16.01
N GLU A 37 18.46 19.32 15.97
CA GLU A 37 17.57 19.62 17.11
C GLU A 37 17.12 18.36 17.87
N GLY A 38 17.76 17.21 17.60
CA GLY A 38 17.50 15.95 18.30
C GLY A 38 16.21 15.24 17.89
N ILE A 39 15.54 15.68 16.83
CA ILE A 39 14.36 15.01 16.29
C ILE A 39 14.81 13.99 15.26
N THR A 40 14.32 12.75 15.40
CA THR A 40 14.54 11.67 14.44
C THR A 40 13.23 11.32 13.75
N GLY A 41 13.23 11.32 12.41
CA GLY A 41 12.15 10.79 11.59
C GLY A 41 12.38 9.34 11.23
N PHE A 42 11.30 8.59 11.16
CA PHE A 42 11.29 7.20 10.76
C PHE A 42 10.44 7.02 9.50
N GLY A 43 10.92 6.18 8.59
CA GLY A 43 10.19 5.74 7.41
C GLY A 43 10.66 4.36 6.98
N PHE A 44 9.86 3.66 6.20
CA PHE A 44 10.26 2.37 5.66
C PHE A 44 9.53 2.04 4.36
N THR A 45 10.05 1.04 3.67
CA THR A 45 9.43 0.36 2.53
C THR A 45 9.66 -1.15 2.66
N SER A 46 8.82 -1.94 2.04
CA SER A 46 8.90 -3.40 2.10
C SER A 46 8.65 -4.01 0.72
N VAL A 47 9.72 -4.14 -0.03
CA VAL A 47 9.75 -4.82 -1.33
C VAL A 47 11.00 -5.66 -1.43
N MET A 48 11.04 -6.61 -2.36
CA MET A 48 12.26 -7.28 -2.75
C MET A 48 13.34 -6.25 -3.12
N ASN A 49 14.61 -6.61 -3.02
CA ASN A 49 15.76 -5.72 -3.28
C ASN A 49 16.12 -4.76 -2.12
N ARG A 50 15.81 -5.12 -0.87
CA ARG A 50 16.13 -4.33 0.33
C ARG A 50 17.56 -3.80 0.36
N PHE A 51 18.55 -4.61 -0.03
CA PHE A 51 19.96 -4.19 -0.06
C PHE A 51 20.24 -3.11 -1.11
N ALA A 52 19.64 -3.23 -2.31
CA ALA A 52 19.79 -2.21 -3.35
C ALA A 52 19.15 -0.88 -2.90
N ILE A 53 18.00 -0.93 -2.24
CA ILE A 53 17.32 0.24 -1.66
C ILE A 53 18.22 0.88 -0.58
N LYS A 54 18.74 0.08 0.37
CA LYS A 54 19.64 0.53 1.45
C LYS A 54 20.88 1.23 0.86
N GLU A 55 21.57 0.58 -0.07
CA GLU A 55 22.80 1.15 -0.66
C GLU A 55 22.51 2.45 -1.43
N TYR A 56 21.40 2.50 -2.16
CA TYR A 56 21.01 3.72 -2.88
C TYR A 56 20.68 4.87 -1.91
N ILE A 57 20.03 4.59 -0.78
CA ILE A 57 19.81 5.58 0.28
C ILE A 57 21.14 6.05 0.85
N LEU A 58 22.02 5.14 1.23
CA LEU A 58 23.26 5.47 1.95
C LEU A 58 24.33 6.12 1.05
N ARG A 59 24.40 5.76 -0.23
CA ARG A 59 25.45 6.23 -1.14
C ARG A 59 25.06 7.47 -1.93
N ASP A 60 23.79 7.62 -2.27
CA ASP A 60 23.33 8.68 -3.17
C ASP A 60 22.42 9.68 -2.48
N LEU A 61 21.24 9.24 -1.98
CA LEU A 61 20.22 10.15 -1.47
C LEU A 61 20.55 10.74 -0.11
N GLY A 62 21.07 9.94 0.82
CA GLY A 62 21.42 10.35 2.19
C GLY A 62 22.48 11.46 2.24
N PRO A 63 23.63 11.32 1.55
CA PRO A 63 24.63 12.39 1.49
C PRO A 63 24.10 13.72 0.96
N PHE A 64 23.17 13.68 0.01
CA PHE A 64 22.49 14.89 -0.49
C PHE A 64 21.59 15.54 0.56
N LEU A 65 20.88 14.73 1.37
CA LEU A 65 19.97 15.24 2.40
C LEU A 65 20.69 15.87 3.59
N VAL A 66 21.88 15.40 3.93
CA VAL A 66 22.66 15.97 5.04
C VAL A 66 22.93 17.47 4.83
N GLY A 67 22.66 18.26 5.85
CA GLY A 67 22.76 19.73 5.83
C GLY A 67 21.52 20.45 5.31
N GLN A 68 20.55 19.75 4.73
CA GLN A 68 19.30 20.32 4.24
C GLN A 68 18.29 20.52 5.37
N ASN A 69 17.27 21.37 5.11
CA ASN A 69 16.15 21.59 6.01
C ASN A 69 15.08 20.50 5.79
N PRO A 70 14.80 19.62 6.77
CA PRO A 70 13.83 18.53 6.61
C PRO A 70 12.38 19.00 6.36
N LEU A 71 12.05 20.26 6.70
CA LEU A 71 10.72 20.81 6.47
C LEU A 71 10.44 21.17 5.02
N SER A 72 11.48 21.26 4.17
CA SER A 72 11.36 21.55 2.74
C SER A 72 11.00 20.29 1.94
N THR A 73 10.02 19.51 2.39
CA THR A 73 9.69 18.19 1.85
C THR A 73 9.48 18.21 0.34
N GLU A 74 8.74 19.18 -0.21
CA GLU A 74 8.51 19.30 -1.65
C GLU A 74 9.80 19.56 -2.44
N TRP A 75 10.65 20.46 -1.97
CA TRP A 75 11.93 20.77 -2.62
C TRP A 75 12.88 19.59 -2.55
N LEU A 76 13.00 18.94 -1.38
CA LEU A 76 13.85 17.76 -1.20
C LEU A 76 13.41 16.63 -2.12
N TRP A 77 12.12 16.38 -2.19
CA TRP A 77 11.55 15.37 -3.09
C TRP A 77 11.92 15.66 -4.56
N GLN A 78 11.68 16.90 -5.02
CA GLN A 78 11.95 17.30 -6.38
C GLN A 78 13.45 17.23 -6.73
N GLU A 79 14.33 17.61 -5.80
CA GLU A 79 15.77 17.53 -6.01
C GLU A 79 16.28 16.10 -6.02
N MET A 80 15.79 15.22 -5.13
CA MET A 80 16.08 13.78 -5.17
C MET A 80 15.68 13.21 -6.53
N PHE A 81 14.48 13.49 -7.01
CA PHE A 81 14.02 13.04 -8.31
C PHE A 81 14.90 13.58 -9.45
N CYS A 82 15.12 14.88 -9.51
CA CYS A 82 15.85 15.52 -10.60
C CYS A 82 17.31 15.12 -10.68
N ARG A 83 17.99 14.97 -9.54
CA ARG A 83 19.42 14.65 -9.49
C ARG A 83 19.69 13.18 -9.71
N PHE A 84 18.84 12.31 -9.16
CA PHE A 84 19.17 10.89 -9.06
C PHE A 84 18.22 10.00 -9.87
N ASN A 85 17.04 10.46 -10.26
CA ASN A 85 16.04 9.56 -10.81
C ASN A 85 15.17 10.10 -11.96
N ARG A 86 15.65 10.91 -12.83
CA ARG A 86 14.85 11.43 -13.97
C ARG A 86 14.32 10.36 -14.94
N ARG A 87 14.86 9.13 -14.89
CA ARG A 87 14.58 8.08 -15.88
C ARG A 87 13.72 6.94 -15.35
N ALA A 88 13.53 6.82 -14.02
CA ALA A 88 12.77 5.74 -13.42
C ALA A 88 11.55 6.30 -12.70
N MET A 89 10.40 5.68 -12.94
CA MET A 89 9.11 6.08 -12.35
C MET A 89 8.57 5.04 -11.37
N THR A 90 9.27 3.93 -11.16
CA THR A 90 8.89 2.86 -10.22
C THR A 90 10.13 2.05 -9.79
N GLY A 91 9.97 1.12 -8.86
CA GLY A 91 11.00 0.18 -8.42
C GLY A 91 11.91 0.73 -7.32
N VAL A 92 13.15 0.22 -7.24
CA VAL A 92 14.11 0.48 -6.15
C VAL A 92 14.23 1.95 -5.77
N ILE A 93 14.34 2.81 -6.77
CA ILE A 93 14.55 4.25 -6.57
C ILE A 93 13.34 4.91 -5.95
N THR A 94 12.14 4.59 -6.45
CA THR A 94 10.89 5.14 -5.93
C THR A 94 10.64 4.67 -4.50
N CYS A 95 10.94 3.39 -4.20
CA CYS A 95 10.85 2.84 -2.86
C CYS A 95 11.82 3.53 -1.87
N ALA A 96 13.06 3.78 -2.31
CA ALA A 96 14.04 4.53 -1.51
C ALA A 96 13.57 5.96 -1.21
N MET A 97 13.03 6.65 -2.22
CA MET A 97 12.46 7.99 -2.06
C MET A 97 11.23 7.97 -1.14
N SER A 98 10.39 6.92 -1.23
CA SER A 98 9.21 6.75 -0.35
C SER A 98 9.62 6.66 1.11
N ALA A 99 10.58 5.80 1.44
CA ALA A 99 11.04 5.63 2.82
C ALA A 99 11.63 6.94 3.40
N LEU A 100 12.40 7.67 2.60
CA LEU A 100 12.96 8.96 3.00
C LEU A 100 11.88 10.03 3.16
N ASP A 101 10.94 10.13 2.22
CA ASP A 101 9.86 11.11 2.28
C ASP A 101 8.96 10.87 3.49
N ILE A 102 8.62 9.61 3.79
CA ILE A 102 7.86 9.24 5.00
C ILE A 102 8.61 9.72 6.26
N ALA A 103 9.93 9.51 6.34
CA ALA A 103 10.73 9.97 7.47
C ALA A 103 10.75 11.52 7.59
N LEU A 104 10.81 12.23 6.47
CA LEU A 104 10.74 13.71 6.46
C LEU A 104 9.36 14.21 6.92
N TRP A 105 8.28 13.54 6.50
CA TRP A 105 6.93 13.85 6.98
C TRP A 105 6.74 13.52 8.47
N ASP A 106 7.38 12.47 8.96
CA ASP A 106 7.39 12.13 10.39
C ASP A 106 8.09 13.23 11.21
N ILE A 107 9.25 13.73 10.75
CA ILE A 107 9.91 14.92 11.35
C ILE A 107 8.97 16.12 11.35
N LYS A 108 8.36 16.41 10.20
CA LYS A 108 7.46 17.55 10.03
C LYS A 108 6.28 17.47 11.02
N GLY A 109 5.68 16.30 11.16
CA GLY A 109 4.61 16.05 12.11
C GLY A 109 5.06 16.27 13.56
N LYS A 110 6.21 15.72 13.94
CA LYS A 110 6.79 15.88 15.27
C LYS A 110 7.06 17.36 15.63
N ILE A 111 7.61 18.13 14.70
CA ILE A 111 7.86 19.56 14.87
C ILE A 111 6.58 20.36 15.01
N MET A 112 5.58 20.06 14.17
CA MET A 112 4.30 20.75 14.19
C MET A 112 3.38 20.32 15.36
N GLY A 113 3.79 19.29 16.12
CA GLY A 113 2.96 18.70 17.16
C GLY A 113 1.66 18.08 16.63
N GLN A 114 1.67 17.59 15.37
CA GLN A 114 0.49 17.07 14.70
C GLN A 114 0.77 15.70 14.06
N PRO A 115 -0.21 14.79 14.04
CA PRO A 115 -0.12 13.57 13.24
C PRO A 115 -0.13 13.89 11.74
N ILE A 116 0.50 13.04 10.93
CA ILE A 116 0.68 13.28 9.50
C ILE A 116 -0.66 13.49 8.77
N TYR A 117 -1.69 12.71 9.09
CA TYR A 117 -2.98 12.85 8.41
C TYR A 117 -3.58 14.28 8.54
N ARG A 118 -3.39 14.94 9.68
CA ARG A 118 -3.85 16.34 9.86
C ARG A 118 -3.09 17.33 8.99
N ILE A 119 -1.79 17.10 8.82
CA ILE A 119 -0.94 17.96 7.99
C ILE A 119 -1.24 17.73 6.50
N LEU A 120 -1.65 16.52 6.12
CA LEU A 120 -2.09 16.20 4.77
C LEU A 120 -3.46 16.79 4.40
N GLY A 121 -4.22 17.29 5.39
CA GLY A 121 -5.51 17.94 5.19
C GLY A 121 -6.55 17.61 6.26
N GLY A 122 -6.38 16.52 7.01
CA GLY A 122 -7.19 16.19 8.19
C GLY A 122 -8.67 15.95 7.88
N TYR A 123 -8.97 15.28 6.79
CA TYR A 123 -10.36 15.08 6.36
C TYR A 123 -11.14 14.16 7.31
N ALA A 124 -10.52 13.11 7.81
CA ALA A 124 -11.16 12.17 8.73
C ALA A 124 -10.18 11.71 9.82
N GLN A 125 -10.71 11.38 11.01
CA GLN A 125 -9.97 10.77 12.11
C GLN A 125 -10.13 9.25 12.13
N ARG A 126 -11.17 8.74 11.49
CA ARG A 126 -11.48 7.32 11.37
C ARG A 126 -11.79 7.03 9.91
N VAL A 127 -11.21 5.96 9.36
CA VAL A 127 -11.39 5.57 7.97
C VAL A 127 -11.78 4.10 7.86
N PRO A 128 -12.60 3.71 6.87
CA PRO A 128 -12.99 2.33 6.71
C PRO A 128 -11.83 1.52 6.11
N VAL A 129 -11.80 0.22 6.46
CA VAL A 129 -10.77 -0.72 6.03
C VAL A 129 -11.34 -1.92 5.29
N TYR A 130 -10.49 -2.60 4.53
CA TYR A 130 -10.78 -3.92 3.97
C TYR A 130 -9.64 -4.90 4.26
N ALA A 131 -9.96 -6.18 4.45
CA ALA A 131 -8.98 -7.22 4.72
C ALA A 131 -8.58 -7.97 3.45
N THR A 132 -7.29 -8.00 3.13
CA THR A 132 -6.73 -8.88 2.11
C THR A 132 -6.14 -10.12 2.76
N PHE A 133 -6.71 -11.30 2.45
CA PHE A 133 -6.42 -12.55 3.15
C PHE A 133 -6.29 -13.77 2.24
N GLY A 134 -6.91 -13.74 1.05
CA GLY A 134 -7.18 -14.93 0.24
C GLY A 134 -6.03 -15.32 -0.67
N LEU A 135 -5.04 -16.08 -0.15
CA LEU A 135 -3.90 -16.56 -0.91
C LEU A 135 -4.30 -17.61 -1.97
N LEU A 136 -3.57 -17.65 -3.09
CA LEU A 136 -3.77 -18.67 -4.13
C LEU A 136 -3.53 -20.11 -3.64
N SER A 137 -2.68 -20.27 -2.61
CA SER A 137 -2.37 -21.57 -2.02
C SER A 137 -3.48 -22.17 -1.16
N TYR A 138 -4.49 -21.39 -0.77
CA TYR A 138 -5.60 -21.89 0.03
C TYR A 138 -6.54 -22.76 -0.80
N SER A 139 -6.95 -23.92 -0.26
CA SER A 139 -8.13 -24.63 -0.75
C SER A 139 -9.39 -23.76 -0.63
N ARG A 140 -10.48 -24.15 -1.28
CA ARG A 140 -11.74 -23.40 -1.16
C ARG A 140 -12.28 -23.37 0.27
N GLU A 141 -12.10 -24.48 1.01
CA GLU A 141 -12.50 -24.63 2.41
C GLU A 141 -11.66 -23.73 3.33
N GLU A 142 -10.35 -23.69 3.14
CA GLU A 142 -9.45 -22.80 3.88
C GLU A 142 -9.74 -21.34 3.59
N LEU A 143 -9.98 -20.99 2.30
CA LEU A 143 -10.36 -19.64 1.89
C LEU A 143 -11.62 -19.15 2.62
N VAL A 144 -12.68 -19.98 2.65
CA VAL A 144 -13.94 -19.67 3.34
C VAL A 144 -13.73 -19.61 4.86
N SER A 145 -12.94 -20.51 5.43
CA SER A 145 -12.65 -20.52 6.86
C SER A 145 -11.94 -19.24 7.31
N VAL A 146 -10.91 -18.83 6.58
CA VAL A 146 -10.17 -17.59 6.89
C VAL A 146 -11.04 -16.36 6.65
N ALA A 147 -11.90 -16.36 5.61
CA ALA A 147 -12.84 -15.27 5.37
C ALA A 147 -13.80 -15.06 6.55
N LYS A 148 -14.39 -16.14 7.06
CA LYS A 148 -15.29 -16.09 8.24
C LYS A 148 -14.57 -15.55 9.47
N ALA A 149 -13.32 -15.97 9.71
CA ALA A 149 -12.53 -15.42 10.80
C ALA A 149 -12.33 -13.90 10.65
N ARG A 150 -12.11 -13.39 9.43
CA ARG A 150 -12.02 -11.95 9.19
C ARG A 150 -13.36 -11.22 9.43
N VAL A 151 -14.48 -11.84 9.06
CA VAL A 151 -15.80 -11.28 9.36
C VAL A 151 -16.05 -11.27 10.87
N ASP A 152 -15.69 -12.33 11.58
CA ASP A 152 -15.79 -12.42 13.05
C ASP A 152 -14.90 -11.38 13.76
N GLU A 153 -13.80 -10.95 13.14
CA GLU A 153 -12.93 -9.84 13.58
C GLU A 153 -13.54 -8.45 13.26
N GLY A 154 -14.70 -8.41 12.61
CA GLY A 154 -15.44 -7.18 12.31
C GLY A 154 -15.19 -6.60 10.91
N TYR A 155 -14.50 -7.29 10.01
CA TYR A 155 -14.35 -6.82 8.63
C TYR A 155 -15.61 -7.14 7.81
N ASP A 156 -16.17 -6.12 7.17
CA ASP A 156 -17.29 -6.21 6.23
C ASP A 156 -16.86 -6.10 4.75
N LYS A 157 -15.55 -6.02 4.51
CA LYS A 157 -14.93 -5.90 3.18
C LYS A 157 -13.72 -6.82 3.09
N LEU A 158 -13.74 -7.72 2.11
CA LEU A 158 -12.77 -8.79 1.97
C LEU A 158 -12.18 -8.80 0.56
N LYS A 159 -10.86 -8.94 0.44
CA LYS A 159 -10.17 -9.09 -0.84
C LYS A 159 -9.44 -10.43 -0.92
N MET A 160 -9.61 -11.15 -2.03
CA MET A 160 -8.91 -12.39 -2.34
C MET A 160 -8.11 -12.26 -3.64
N VAL A 161 -7.05 -13.07 -3.76
CA VAL A 161 -6.25 -13.16 -4.99
C VAL A 161 -6.88 -14.16 -5.94
N VAL A 162 -6.90 -13.82 -7.24
CA VAL A 162 -7.29 -14.69 -8.37
C VAL A 162 -6.11 -14.89 -9.32
N GLY A 163 -6.22 -15.85 -10.25
CA GLY A 163 -5.14 -16.19 -11.18
C GLY A 163 -4.51 -17.54 -10.86
N ILE A 164 -5.33 -18.52 -10.53
CA ILE A 164 -4.88 -19.90 -10.29
C ILE A 164 -4.13 -20.45 -11.52
N ASP A 165 -3.05 -21.20 -11.26
CA ASP A 165 -2.18 -21.79 -12.27
C ASP A 165 -1.60 -20.76 -13.26
N GLY A 166 -1.29 -19.54 -12.78
CA GLY A 166 -0.74 -18.47 -13.61
C GLY A 166 -1.76 -17.90 -14.61
N ALA A 167 -3.03 -17.84 -14.20
CA ALA A 167 -4.17 -17.39 -15.01
C ALA A 167 -4.70 -18.41 -16.03
N ASP A 168 -4.29 -19.66 -15.97
CA ASP A 168 -4.75 -20.70 -16.90
C ASP A 168 -6.00 -21.45 -16.41
N ASN A 169 -6.47 -21.20 -15.18
CA ASN A 169 -7.59 -21.91 -14.57
C ASN A 169 -8.74 -20.98 -14.12
N LEU A 170 -9.30 -20.23 -15.06
CA LEU A 170 -10.44 -19.33 -14.80
C LEU A 170 -11.69 -20.04 -14.19
N PRO A 171 -12.00 -21.33 -14.53
CA PRO A 171 -13.07 -22.05 -13.85
C PRO A 171 -12.83 -22.22 -12.34
N GLU A 172 -11.58 -22.44 -11.92
CA GLU A 172 -11.24 -22.53 -10.51
C GLU A 172 -11.32 -21.17 -9.83
N ASP A 173 -10.85 -20.09 -10.45
CA ASP A 173 -11.02 -18.74 -9.95
C ASP A 173 -12.50 -18.41 -9.70
N GLN A 174 -13.36 -18.71 -10.67
CA GLN A 174 -14.82 -18.57 -10.51
C GLN A 174 -15.35 -19.39 -9.33
N ALA A 175 -14.94 -20.64 -9.21
CA ALA A 175 -15.40 -21.53 -8.15
C ALA A 175 -14.97 -21.06 -6.75
N ARG A 176 -13.76 -20.49 -6.64
CA ARG A 176 -13.24 -19.88 -5.40
C ARG A 176 -14.05 -18.63 -5.01
N VAL A 177 -14.31 -17.74 -5.97
CA VAL A 177 -15.18 -16.55 -5.74
C VAL A 177 -16.58 -16.98 -5.33
N GLN A 178 -17.16 -17.98 -6.00
CA GLN A 178 -18.47 -18.54 -5.64
C GLN A 178 -18.47 -19.13 -4.23
N ALA A 179 -17.44 -19.88 -3.86
CA ALA A 179 -17.30 -20.48 -2.53
C ALA A 179 -17.21 -19.39 -1.46
N LEU A 180 -16.42 -18.34 -1.69
CA LEU A 180 -16.31 -17.20 -0.79
C LEU A 180 -17.68 -16.52 -0.63
N ARG A 181 -18.36 -16.16 -1.73
CA ARG A 181 -19.68 -15.50 -1.67
C ARG A 181 -20.72 -16.32 -0.91
N LYS A 182 -20.73 -17.64 -1.08
CA LYS A 182 -21.62 -18.53 -0.33
C LYS A 182 -21.23 -18.70 1.14
N GLY A 183 -19.96 -18.46 1.45
CA GLY A 183 -19.42 -18.66 2.80
C GLY A 183 -19.58 -17.46 3.71
N VAL A 184 -19.78 -16.26 3.17
CA VAL A 184 -19.98 -15.01 3.93
C VAL A 184 -21.39 -14.46 3.68
N GLU A 185 -21.83 -13.52 4.51
CA GLU A 185 -23.15 -12.88 4.37
C GLU A 185 -23.21 -11.98 3.11
N ASP A 186 -24.42 -11.74 2.60
CA ASP A 186 -24.63 -11.02 1.34
C ASP A 186 -24.17 -9.55 1.37
N ASP A 187 -24.16 -8.94 2.55
CA ASP A 187 -23.71 -7.56 2.79
C ASP A 187 -22.17 -7.41 2.87
N VAL A 188 -21.43 -8.51 3.01
CA VAL A 188 -19.98 -8.48 2.95
C VAL A 188 -19.52 -8.17 1.53
N GLN A 189 -18.77 -7.08 1.36
CA GLN A 189 -18.19 -6.68 0.07
C GLN A 189 -17.01 -7.58 -0.29
N ILE A 190 -16.99 -8.07 -1.53
CA ILE A 190 -15.91 -8.92 -2.04
C ILE A 190 -15.16 -8.20 -3.16
N MET A 191 -13.84 -8.15 -3.04
CA MET A 191 -12.92 -7.67 -4.05
C MET A 191 -12.04 -8.82 -4.53
N VAL A 192 -11.59 -8.75 -5.79
CA VAL A 192 -10.65 -9.71 -6.36
C VAL A 192 -9.42 -9.00 -6.93
N ASP A 193 -8.23 -9.56 -6.71
CA ASP A 193 -6.95 -9.02 -7.14
C ASP A 193 -6.22 -10.03 -8.03
N ALA A 194 -5.88 -9.62 -9.25
CA ALA A 194 -5.20 -10.46 -10.23
C ALA A 194 -3.69 -10.21 -10.35
N ASN A 195 -3.15 -9.21 -9.67
CA ASN A 195 -1.70 -8.91 -9.68
C ASN A 195 -1.09 -8.94 -11.10
N HIS A 196 -1.73 -8.29 -12.08
CA HIS A 196 -1.31 -8.17 -13.50
C HIS A 196 -1.24 -9.50 -14.30
N LEU A 197 -1.89 -10.56 -13.87
CA LEU A 197 -1.67 -11.88 -14.44
C LEU A 197 -2.40 -12.16 -15.77
N PHE A 198 -3.51 -11.45 -16.05
CA PHE A 198 -4.34 -11.79 -17.20
C PHE A 198 -3.99 -10.99 -18.46
N SER A 199 -4.14 -11.61 -19.62
CA SER A 199 -4.38 -10.90 -20.86
C SER A 199 -5.78 -10.26 -20.82
N LEU A 200 -6.03 -9.25 -21.66
CA LEU A 200 -7.36 -8.64 -21.76
C LEU A 200 -8.47 -9.68 -22.01
N ARG A 201 -8.21 -10.68 -22.85
CA ARG A 201 -9.18 -11.77 -23.12
C ARG A 201 -9.52 -12.55 -21.87
N GLN A 202 -8.53 -12.97 -21.09
CA GLN A 202 -8.73 -13.73 -19.85
C GLN A 202 -9.44 -12.87 -18.80
N ALA A 203 -9.05 -11.60 -18.67
CA ALA A 203 -9.69 -10.65 -17.74
C ALA A 203 -11.18 -10.45 -18.08
N LEU A 204 -11.52 -10.28 -19.37
CA LEU A 204 -12.91 -10.18 -19.83
C LEU A 204 -13.71 -11.48 -19.58
N GLU A 205 -13.07 -12.63 -19.77
CA GLU A 205 -13.73 -13.91 -19.50
C GLU A 205 -13.97 -14.11 -18.00
N LEU A 206 -12.95 -13.84 -17.14
CA LEU A 206 -13.12 -13.94 -15.69
C LEU A 206 -14.17 -12.94 -15.19
N ALA A 207 -14.13 -11.70 -15.64
CA ALA A 207 -15.10 -10.66 -15.24
C ALA A 207 -16.54 -11.17 -15.48
N ARG A 208 -16.86 -11.70 -16.67
CA ARG A 208 -18.19 -12.26 -16.96
C ARG A 208 -18.58 -13.44 -16.07
N ARG A 209 -17.61 -14.26 -15.68
CA ARG A 209 -17.84 -15.42 -14.81
C ARG A 209 -18.16 -15.02 -13.37
N ILE A 210 -17.54 -13.92 -12.88
CA ILE A 210 -17.66 -13.49 -11.49
C ILE A 210 -18.68 -12.36 -11.28
N GLU A 211 -19.17 -11.69 -12.32
CA GLU A 211 -20.24 -10.68 -12.26
C GLU A 211 -21.45 -11.08 -11.40
N PRO A 212 -21.96 -12.36 -11.46
CA PRO A 212 -23.10 -12.76 -10.66
C PRO A 212 -22.86 -12.77 -9.13
N TYR A 213 -21.62 -12.61 -8.69
CA TYR A 213 -21.27 -12.70 -7.25
C TYR A 213 -21.11 -11.35 -6.58
N ASN A 214 -21.56 -10.25 -7.18
CA ASN A 214 -21.56 -8.90 -6.64
C ASN A 214 -20.15 -8.47 -6.17
N ILE A 215 -19.21 -8.38 -7.11
CA ILE A 215 -17.82 -8.01 -6.86
C ILE A 215 -17.69 -6.48 -6.80
N THR A 216 -17.09 -5.98 -5.72
CA THR A 216 -16.92 -4.55 -5.47
C THR A 216 -15.92 -3.90 -6.41
N TRP A 217 -14.79 -4.59 -6.69
CA TRP A 217 -13.86 -4.23 -7.77
C TRP A 217 -13.01 -5.42 -8.22
N PHE A 218 -12.48 -5.32 -9.44
CA PHE A 218 -11.47 -6.18 -10.00
C PHE A 218 -10.15 -5.41 -10.09
N GLU A 219 -9.17 -5.83 -9.29
CA GLU A 219 -7.90 -5.15 -9.10
C GLU A 219 -6.84 -5.67 -10.04
N GLU A 220 -6.09 -4.75 -10.68
CA GLU A 220 -4.96 -5.02 -11.57
C GLU A 220 -5.17 -6.24 -12.49
N PRO A 221 -6.28 -6.29 -13.24
CA PRO A 221 -6.63 -7.49 -14.00
C PRO A 221 -5.69 -7.80 -15.15
N VAL A 222 -5.08 -6.80 -15.80
CA VAL A 222 -4.31 -7.02 -17.03
C VAL A 222 -2.82 -6.79 -16.86
N HIS A 223 -2.02 -7.42 -17.72
CA HIS A 223 -0.56 -7.32 -17.71
C HIS A 223 -0.07 -5.88 -17.64
N ASN A 224 0.82 -5.62 -16.68
CA ASN A 224 1.52 -4.34 -16.51
C ASN A 224 0.61 -3.10 -16.42
N ASN A 225 -0.64 -3.27 -16.02
CA ASN A 225 -1.64 -2.18 -16.02
C ASN A 225 -1.67 -1.43 -17.36
N ASP A 226 -1.67 -2.16 -18.49
CA ASP A 226 -1.79 -1.52 -19.80
C ASP A 226 -3.05 -0.65 -19.84
N VAL A 227 -2.86 0.63 -20.11
CA VAL A 227 -3.91 1.64 -20.01
C VAL A 227 -5.04 1.38 -21.00
N ASN A 228 -4.72 0.91 -22.22
CA ASN A 228 -5.73 0.66 -23.25
C ASN A 228 -6.53 -0.61 -22.93
N ASP A 229 -5.86 -1.67 -22.49
CA ASP A 229 -6.50 -2.92 -22.10
C ASP A 229 -7.40 -2.74 -20.87
N LEU A 230 -6.95 -1.99 -19.86
CA LEU A 230 -7.78 -1.64 -18.70
C LEU A 230 -8.99 -0.80 -19.10
N ALA A 231 -8.81 0.21 -19.97
CA ALA A 231 -9.91 1.05 -20.45
C ALA A 231 -10.93 0.24 -21.28
N GLU A 232 -10.48 -0.70 -22.12
CA GLU A 232 -11.35 -1.61 -22.85
C GLU A 232 -12.10 -2.57 -21.91
N LEU A 233 -11.42 -3.17 -20.95
CA LEU A 233 -12.04 -4.04 -19.94
C LEU A 233 -13.11 -3.27 -19.16
N ARG A 234 -12.76 -2.09 -18.64
CA ARG A 234 -13.66 -1.22 -17.90
C ARG A 234 -14.93 -0.87 -18.68
N ALA A 235 -14.81 -0.63 -19.99
CA ALA A 235 -15.97 -0.33 -20.85
C ALA A 235 -16.87 -1.55 -21.12
N ARG A 236 -16.42 -2.78 -20.79
CA ARG A 236 -17.09 -4.05 -21.18
C ARG A 236 -17.50 -4.91 -19.99
N THR A 237 -17.29 -4.46 -18.75
CA THR A 237 -17.75 -5.12 -17.53
C THR A 237 -18.53 -4.16 -16.65
N SER A 238 -19.42 -4.70 -15.83
CA SER A 238 -20.10 -3.94 -14.78
C SER A 238 -19.30 -3.88 -13.47
N ILE A 239 -18.22 -4.67 -13.36
CA ILE A 239 -17.36 -4.69 -12.19
C ILE A 239 -16.41 -3.48 -12.24
N PRO A 240 -16.38 -2.60 -11.23
CA PRO A 240 -15.43 -1.50 -11.17
C PRO A 240 -13.97 -1.98 -11.27
N ILE A 241 -13.13 -1.25 -11.98
CA ILE A 241 -11.71 -1.56 -12.13
C ILE A 241 -10.88 -0.71 -11.17
N ALA A 242 -10.03 -1.36 -10.39
CA ALA A 242 -9.06 -0.73 -9.50
C ALA A 242 -7.64 -1.03 -9.98
N ALA A 243 -6.74 -0.03 -10.00
CA ALA A 243 -5.33 -0.23 -10.30
C ALA A 243 -4.46 0.92 -9.80
N GLY A 244 -3.14 0.67 -9.73
CA GLY A 244 -2.14 1.67 -9.40
C GLY A 244 -1.24 1.30 -8.22
N GLN A 245 -1.48 0.20 -7.53
CA GLN A 245 -0.67 -0.22 -6.38
C GLN A 245 0.80 -0.51 -6.73
N GLN A 246 1.06 -0.95 -7.95
CA GLN A 246 2.43 -1.21 -8.45
C GLN A 246 3.05 0.03 -9.11
N GLU A 247 2.28 1.08 -9.29
CA GLU A 247 2.74 2.27 -9.98
C GLU A 247 3.54 3.19 -9.05
N GLY A 248 4.68 3.65 -9.54
CA GLY A 248 5.42 4.71 -8.89
C GLY A 248 5.05 6.08 -9.44
N MET A 249 5.08 7.09 -8.58
CA MET A 249 4.94 8.49 -8.91
C MET A 249 3.62 8.86 -9.61
N ARG A 250 3.30 10.16 -9.59
CA ARG A 250 2.06 10.73 -10.15
C ARG A 250 1.86 10.51 -11.65
N TRP A 251 2.95 10.35 -12.43
CA TRP A 251 2.83 10.27 -13.89
C TRP A 251 2.18 8.97 -14.36
N ARG A 252 2.50 7.86 -13.75
CA ARG A 252 1.87 6.56 -14.06
C ARG A 252 0.40 6.56 -13.66
N HIS A 253 0.08 7.08 -12.48
CA HIS A 253 -1.31 7.25 -12.05
C HIS A 253 -2.09 8.22 -12.94
N ARG A 254 -1.46 9.32 -13.39
CA ARG A 254 -2.04 10.22 -14.40
C ARG A 254 -2.46 9.46 -15.67
N ASP A 255 -1.59 8.60 -16.18
CA ASP A 255 -1.86 7.86 -17.41
C ASP A 255 -3.06 6.93 -17.25
N LEU A 256 -3.21 6.24 -16.12
CA LEU A 256 -4.39 5.44 -15.77
C LEU A 256 -5.67 6.30 -15.70
N ILE A 257 -5.61 7.45 -15.04
CA ILE A 257 -6.76 8.34 -14.83
C ILE A 257 -7.22 8.98 -16.15
N VAL A 258 -6.28 9.60 -16.89
CA VAL A 258 -6.57 10.29 -18.16
C VAL A 258 -7.02 9.30 -19.23
N GLY A 259 -6.43 8.10 -19.25
CA GLY A 259 -6.82 6.99 -20.14
C GLY A 259 -8.17 6.37 -19.79
N ARG A 260 -8.84 6.80 -18.72
CA ARG A 260 -10.08 6.20 -18.20
C ARG A 260 -9.98 4.70 -17.93
N ALA A 261 -8.81 4.29 -17.47
CA ALA A 261 -8.48 2.89 -17.24
C ALA A 261 -9.02 2.35 -15.90
N VAL A 262 -9.38 3.24 -14.98
CA VAL A 262 -9.79 2.86 -13.60
C VAL A 262 -11.06 3.60 -13.15
N ASP A 263 -11.79 2.97 -12.21
CA ASP A 263 -12.86 3.55 -11.41
C ASP A 263 -12.37 3.92 -10.01
N ILE A 264 -11.36 3.19 -9.52
CA ILE A 264 -10.73 3.39 -8.21
C ILE A 264 -9.23 3.51 -8.42
N VAL A 265 -8.64 4.58 -7.91
CA VAL A 265 -7.19 4.77 -7.95
C VAL A 265 -6.57 4.13 -6.72
N GLN A 266 -5.62 3.21 -6.94
CA GLN A 266 -4.85 2.63 -5.86
C GLN A 266 -3.45 3.21 -5.84
N THR A 267 -2.97 3.52 -4.64
CA THR A 267 -1.61 4.02 -4.42
C THR A 267 -1.09 3.49 -3.08
N ASP A 268 0.22 3.52 -2.90
CA ASP A 268 0.86 3.14 -1.63
C ASP A 268 1.97 4.14 -1.31
N ALA A 269 1.84 4.87 -0.21
CA ALA A 269 2.81 5.87 0.21
C ALA A 269 4.23 5.29 0.39
N ALA A 270 4.34 4.00 0.72
CA ALA A 270 5.63 3.33 0.86
C ALA A 270 6.26 2.92 -0.49
N LEU A 271 5.54 3.06 -1.62
CA LEU A 271 5.96 2.68 -2.97
C LEU A 271 5.93 3.83 -3.96
N VAL A 272 4.96 4.74 -3.86
CA VAL A 272 4.67 5.78 -4.87
C VAL A 272 5.67 6.95 -4.89
N GLY A 273 6.51 7.07 -3.89
CA GLY A 273 7.41 8.22 -3.68
C GLY A 273 7.07 9.00 -2.40
N GLY A 274 6.40 8.36 -1.44
CA GLY A 274 6.06 8.92 -0.14
C GLY A 274 4.71 9.64 -0.10
N PHE A 275 4.44 10.31 1.01
CA PHE A 275 3.25 11.13 1.20
C PHE A 275 3.20 12.31 0.23
N SER A 276 4.35 12.91 -0.10
CA SER A 276 4.43 14.02 -1.05
C SER A 276 3.89 13.65 -2.43
N GLU A 277 4.14 12.45 -2.91
CA GLU A 277 3.59 11.97 -4.19
C GLU A 277 2.18 11.40 -4.04
N GLY A 278 1.93 10.60 -3.00
CA GLY A 278 0.61 10.04 -2.74
C GLY A 278 -0.48 11.10 -2.65
N GLN A 279 -0.21 12.23 -1.99
CA GLN A 279 -1.14 13.37 -1.92
C GLN A 279 -1.42 13.97 -3.31
N LYS A 280 -0.39 14.11 -4.17
CA LYS A 280 -0.57 14.60 -5.55
C LYS A 280 -1.42 13.64 -6.39
N VAL A 281 -1.19 12.34 -6.23
CA VAL A 281 -2.02 11.29 -6.88
C VAL A 281 -3.47 11.43 -6.42
N ALA A 282 -3.72 11.55 -5.12
CA ALA A 282 -5.06 11.69 -4.57
C ALA A 282 -5.76 12.96 -5.08
N HIS A 283 -5.10 14.12 -5.07
CA HIS A 283 -5.68 15.37 -5.57
C HIS A 283 -5.94 15.32 -7.08
N PHE A 284 -5.08 14.66 -7.87
CA PHE A 284 -5.32 14.47 -9.29
C PHE A 284 -6.52 13.55 -9.54
N ALA A 285 -6.64 12.44 -8.81
CA ALA A 285 -7.81 11.57 -8.85
C ALA A 285 -9.10 12.31 -8.44
N GLN A 286 -9.04 13.17 -7.42
CA GLN A 286 -10.17 13.99 -6.97
C GLN A 286 -10.70 14.91 -8.09
N ALA A 287 -9.81 15.52 -8.89
CA ALA A 287 -10.20 16.35 -10.01
C ALA A 287 -10.97 15.58 -11.10
N TYR A 288 -10.85 14.24 -11.12
CA TYR A 288 -11.60 13.33 -12.01
C TYR A 288 -12.76 12.63 -11.28
N ASN A 289 -13.08 13.02 -10.06
CA ASN A 289 -14.12 12.43 -9.20
C ASN A 289 -13.88 10.93 -8.91
N LEU A 290 -12.62 10.51 -8.84
CA LEU A 290 -12.24 9.14 -8.53
C LEU A 290 -11.87 9.01 -7.04
N PRO A 291 -12.35 7.94 -6.35
CA PRO A 291 -11.92 7.61 -5.00
C PRO A 291 -10.51 7.02 -5.01
N VAL A 292 -9.85 7.14 -3.85
CA VAL A 292 -8.56 6.50 -3.58
C VAL A 292 -8.74 5.41 -2.54
N ALA A 293 -8.38 4.17 -2.90
CA ALA A 293 -8.22 3.06 -1.98
C ALA A 293 -6.75 2.67 -1.94
N THR A 294 -6.13 2.70 -0.76
CA THR A 294 -4.69 2.45 -0.68
C THR A 294 -4.38 0.96 -0.63
N HIS A 295 -3.22 0.60 -1.19
CA HIS A 295 -2.59 -0.70 -1.03
C HIS A 295 -1.93 -0.81 0.35
N GLY A 296 -2.02 -1.96 1.00
CA GLY A 296 -1.58 -2.18 2.38
C GLY A 296 -0.56 -3.31 2.58
N TYR A 297 -0.02 -3.87 1.50
CA TYR A 297 0.95 -4.96 1.54
C TYR A 297 2.28 -4.57 2.20
N VAL A 298 2.68 -3.29 2.09
CA VAL A 298 3.85 -2.77 2.79
C VAL A 298 3.47 -2.40 4.22
N SER A 299 2.54 -1.49 4.40
CA SER A 299 2.03 -1.10 5.71
C SER A 299 0.69 -0.38 5.62
N PRO A 300 -0.38 -0.96 6.15
CA PRO A 300 -1.65 -0.26 6.30
C PRO A 300 -1.50 1.00 7.16
N HIS A 301 -0.67 0.95 8.19
CA HIS A 301 -0.48 2.02 9.16
C HIS A 301 0.23 3.27 8.61
N ILE A 302 1.00 3.13 7.53
CA ILE A 302 1.48 4.29 6.77
C ILE A 302 0.35 4.86 5.93
N ASN A 303 -0.34 3.99 5.20
CA ASN A 303 -1.34 4.40 4.20
C ASN A 303 -2.62 4.97 4.82
N MET A 304 -2.98 4.62 6.06
CA MET A 304 -4.12 5.22 6.75
C MET A 304 -4.01 6.76 6.85
N HIS A 305 -2.80 7.30 7.01
CA HIS A 305 -2.59 8.75 7.05
C HIS A 305 -2.92 9.43 5.72
N LEU A 306 -2.59 8.79 4.59
CA LEU A 306 -2.92 9.33 3.26
C LEU A 306 -4.43 9.35 3.05
N VAL A 307 -5.13 8.24 3.33
CA VAL A 307 -6.59 8.14 3.17
C VAL A 307 -7.32 9.13 4.07
N ALA A 308 -6.92 9.24 5.34
CA ALA A 308 -7.52 10.16 6.29
C ALA A 308 -7.20 11.63 6.02
N GLY A 309 -6.12 11.91 5.28
CA GLY A 309 -5.69 13.26 4.95
C GLY A 309 -6.44 13.91 3.79
N VAL A 310 -7.07 13.14 2.89
CA VAL A 310 -7.62 13.64 1.63
C VAL A 310 -9.12 13.39 1.51
N ALA A 311 -9.85 14.31 0.85
CA ALA A 311 -11.31 14.27 0.79
C ALA A 311 -11.89 13.13 -0.05
N ASN A 312 -11.13 12.60 -1.00
CA ASN A 312 -11.47 11.44 -1.81
C ASN A 312 -10.81 10.13 -1.34
N GLY A 313 -10.20 10.12 -0.15
CA GLY A 313 -9.74 8.91 0.52
C GLY A 313 -10.93 8.03 0.88
N TRP A 314 -10.91 6.78 0.43
CA TRP A 314 -12.07 5.88 0.60
C TRP A 314 -11.78 4.72 1.52
N LEU A 315 -10.79 3.87 1.19
CA LEU A 315 -10.51 2.64 1.93
C LEU A 315 -9.01 2.45 2.18
N VAL A 316 -8.68 1.85 3.33
CA VAL A 316 -7.32 1.39 3.65
C VAL A 316 -7.28 -0.13 3.60
N GLU A 317 -6.34 -0.71 2.87
CA GLU A 317 -6.09 -2.13 2.87
C GLU A 317 -5.39 -2.58 4.15
N PHE A 318 -5.98 -3.54 4.85
CA PHE A 318 -5.32 -4.34 5.86
C PHE A 318 -4.93 -5.69 5.27
N HIS A 319 -3.85 -5.67 4.50
CA HIS A 319 -3.25 -6.89 3.96
C HIS A 319 -2.61 -7.70 5.09
N ALA A 320 -2.94 -8.99 5.20
CA ALA A 320 -2.50 -9.82 6.32
C ALA A 320 -0.98 -9.80 6.56
N LEU A 321 -0.16 -9.78 5.49
CA LEU A 321 1.30 -9.66 5.62
C LEU A 321 1.74 -8.25 6.05
N GLY A 322 1.14 -7.20 5.51
CA GLY A 322 1.47 -5.81 5.87
C GLY A 322 1.09 -5.47 7.32
N GLN A 323 -0.06 -5.98 7.78
CA GLN A 323 -0.48 -5.87 9.18
C GLN A 323 0.55 -6.56 10.09
N LYS A 324 0.88 -7.84 9.83
CA LYS A 324 1.86 -8.60 10.62
C LYS A 324 3.26 -7.97 10.60
N LEU A 325 3.70 -7.42 9.48
CA LEU A 325 4.96 -6.68 9.42
C LEU A 325 4.91 -5.42 10.29
N SER A 326 3.80 -4.68 10.28
CA SER A 326 3.63 -3.48 11.10
C SER A 326 3.64 -3.79 12.59
N GLU A 327 3.08 -4.93 13.03
CA GLU A 327 3.15 -5.42 14.42
C GLU A 327 4.61 -5.68 14.89
N VAL A 328 5.51 -6.00 13.97
CA VAL A 328 6.95 -6.15 14.26
C VAL A 328 7.67 -4.80 14.27
N ILE A 329 7.33 -3.91 13.33
CA ILE A 329 7.99 -2.61 13.17
C ILE A 329 7.58 -1.61 14.26
N PHE A 330 6.32 -1.63 14.68
CA PHE A 330 5.78 -0.68 15.66
C PHE A 330 5.39 -1.36 16.97
N VAL A 331 5.42 -0.58 18.04
CA VAL A 331 4.91 -1.00 19.35
C VAL A 331 3.40 -0.68 19.37
N ASP A 332 2.59 -1.70 19.59
CA ASP A 332 1.12 -1.58 19.71
C ASP A 332 0.49 -0.68 18.64
N PRO A 333 0.68 -0.99 17.33
CA PRO A 333 0.04 -0.22 16.27
C PRO A 333 -1.49 -0.31 16.39
N PRO A 334 -2.25 0.74 16.01
CA PRO A 334 -3.70 0.71 16.10
C PRO A 334 -4.29 -0.41 15.24
N GLU A 335 -5.26 -1.12 15.79
CA GLU A 335 -5.97 -2.20 15.10
C GLU A 335 -7.36 -1.75 14.64
N PRO A 336 -7.87 -2.31 13.54
CA PRO A 336 -9.24 -2.05 13.10
C PRO A 336 -10.29 -2.55 14.09
N GLU A 337 -11.35 -1.79 14.25
CA GLU A 337 -12.53 -2.15 15.04
C GLU A 337 -13.79 -1.97 14.17
N GLU A 338 -14.60 -3.01 14.04
CA GLU A 338 -15.84 -2.99 13.26
C GLU A 338 -15.67 -2.44 11.84
N GLY A 339 -14.62 -2.89 11.14
CA GLY A 339 -14.31 -2.46 9.76
C GLY A 339 -13.76 -1.05 9.61
N TRP A 340 -13.29 -0.43 10.70
CA TRP A 340 -12.72 0.91 10.72
C TRP A 340 -11.41 0.98 11.47
N ILE A 341 -10.52 1.89 11.07
CA ILE A 341 -9.31 2.24 11.82
C ILE A 341 -9.39 3.68 12.32
N THR A 342 -9.08 3.88 13.60
CA THR A 342 -8.95 5.21 14.21
C THR A 342 -7.48 5.62 14.18
N LEU A 343 -7.18 6.80 13.63
CA LEU A 343 -5.83 7.29 13.50
C LEU A 343 -5.26 7.78 14.82
N PRO A 344 -3.94 7.56 15.08
CA PRO A 344 -3.30 8.04 16.29
C PRO A 344 -3.24 9.58 16.34
N GLU A 345 -3.33 10.13 17.54
CA GLU A 345 -3.25 11.57 17.79
C GLU A 345 -1.81 12.05 18.09
N LYS A 346 -0.88 11.12 18.35
CA LYS A 346 0.54 11.48 18.57
C LYS A 346 1.14 12.11 17.31
N PRO A 347 2.07 13.08 17.45
CA PRO A 347 2.76 13.73 16.33
C PRO A 347 3.51 12.75 15.42
N GLY A 348 3.64 13.11 14.14
CA GLY A 348 4.32 12.30 13.13
C GLY A 348 3.49 11.13 12.68
N LEU A 349 4.10 9.95 12.57
CA LEU A 349 3.41 8.68 12.29
C LEU A 349 2.50 8.25 13.46
N GLY A 350 2.70 8.85 14.64
CA GLY A 350 1.87 8.57 15.81
C GLY A 350 2.13 7.22 16.47
N MET A 351 3.11 6.47 16.02
CA MET A 351 3.48 5.13 16.48
C MET A 351 4.95 5.11 16.91
N ASP A 352 5.26 4.35 17.94
CA ASP A 352 6.62 4.16 18.41
C ASP A 352 7.27 2.97 17.69
N VAL A 353 8.53 3.14 17.26
CA VAL A 353 9.27 2.08 16.54
C VAL A 353 9.76 1.01 17.53
N ASN A 354 9.53 -0.24 17.21
CA ASN A 354 10.01 -1.39 18.00
C ASN A 354 11.46 -1.73 17.63
N HIS A 355 12.41 -0.95 18.15
CA HIS A 355 13.84 -1.14 17.90
C HIS A 355 14.36 -2.50 18.32
N ALA A 356 13.80 -3.12 19.37
CA ALA A 356 14.22 -4.42 19.84
C ALA A 356 13.86 -5.53 18.85
N ALA A 357 12.61 -5.53 18.36
CA ALA A 357 12.17 -6.49 17.34
C ALA A 357 12.91 -6.30 16.01
N LEU A 358 13.09 -5.05 15.57
CA LEU A 358 13.85 -4.76 14.34
C LEU A 358 15.29 -5.27 14.42
N LYS A 359 15.94 -5.13 15.58
CA LYS A 359 17.33 -5.62 15.76
C LYS A 359 17.43 -7.15 15.66
N GLU A 360 16.40 -7.88 16.05
CA GLU A 360 16.38 -9.36 15.95
C GLU A 360 16.42 -9.83 14.49
N TYR A 361 15.79 -9.08 13.57
CA TYR A 361 15.66 -9.45 12.16
C TYR A 361 16.58 -8.63 11.24
N GLU A 362 17.52 -7.86 11.83
CA GLU A 362 18.44 -7.02 11.04
C GLU A 362 19.44 -7.88 10.28
N GLU A 363 19.60 -7.61 8.99
CA GLU A 363 20.61 -8.21 8.13
C GLU A 363 21.67 -7.19 7.73
N ILE A 364 22.94 -7.63 7.71
CA ILE A 364 24.11 -6.79 7.46
C ILE A 364 24.35 -6.57 5.96
#